data_0abd69fa60e1948d63d23d28112f593d
#
_entry.id   0abd69fa60e1948d63d23d28112f593d
#
_cell.length_a   1.000
_cell.length_b   1.000
_cell.length_c   1.000
_cell.angle_alpha   90.00
_cell.angle_beta   90.00
_cell.angle_gamma   90.00
#
_symmetry.space_group_name_H-M   'P 1'
#
loop_
_entity.id
_entity.type
_entity.pdbx_description
1 polymer ?
#
loop_
_entity_poly.entity_id
_entity_poly.type
_entity_poly.pdbx_seq_one_letter_code
_entity_poly.pdbx_strand_id
1 'polypeptide(L)'
;AAQGILAGINAAHYVLAREPLLLTRDQAYIGVMVDDLTTKGTDEPYRMMTSRAEHRLYLRQDNADLRLTARAHAIGLASDERMRRMEEKARQTEEILAYLRDTRRDALLRHPENNIDALLPDPAQYAPGARQQAEIQVKYEGYLQKEQAAILKARAMEEKLLPADAPYMDI
;
A
#
# COMPACT_ATOMS: atom_id res chain seq x y z
N ALA A 1 7.92 16.49 7.37
CA ALA A 1 8.63 15.28 7.83
C ALA A 1 8.79 14.26 6.70
N ALA A 2 7.73 13.89 5.97
CA ALA A 2 7.79 12.88 4.91
C ALA A 2 8.71 13.28 3.75
N GLN A 3 8.69 14.52 3.29
CA GLN A 3 9.61 15.05 2.28
C GLN A 3 11.06 14.95 2.74
N GLY A 4 11.34 15.35 4.00
CA GLY A 4 12.69 15.29 4.56
C GLY A 4 13.26 13.88 4.64
N ILE A 5 12.42 12.90 5.01
CA ILE A 5 12.84 11.48 5.05
C ILE A 5 13.22 11.00 3.64
N LEU A 6 12.38 11.24 2.63
CA LEU A 6 12.65 10.82 1.26
C LEU A 6 13.89 11.53 0.67
N ALA A 7 14.02 12.83 0.93
CA ALA A 7 15.18 13.60 0.54
C ALA A 7 16.48 13.08 1.20
N GLY A 8 16.43 12.77 2.51
CA GLY A 8 17.57 12.20 3.24
C GLY A 8 17.98 10.82 2.74
N ILE A 9 17.02 9.94 2.44
CA ILE A 9 17.29 8.64 1.84
C ILE A 9 17.99 8.82 0.49
N ASN A 10 17.45 9.67 -0.38
CA ASN A 10 17.98 9.84 -1.72
C ASN A 10 19.33 10.58 -1.72
N ALA A 11 19.56 11.49 -0.77
CA ALA A 11 20.89 12.08 -0.57
C ALA A 11 21.93 11.03 -0.15
N ALA A 12 21.57 10.12 0.76
CA ALA A 12 22.44 9.00 1.14
C ALA A 12 22.69 8.05 -0.03
N HIS A 13 21.65 7.71 -0.79
CA HIS A 13 21.78 6.87 -1.99
C HIS A 13 22.71 7.52 -3.03
N TYR A 14 22.60 8.83 -3.25
CA TYR A 14 23.46 9.55 -4.16
C TYR A 14 24.94 9.43 -3.76
N VAL A 15 25.25 9.67 -2.48
CA VAL A 15 26.63 9.55 -1.95
C VAL A 15 27.17 8.12 -2.06
N LEU A 16 26.27 7.11 -1.90
CA LEU A 16 26.63 5.70 -1.96
C LEU A 16 26.58 5.11 -3.38
N ALA A 17 26.36 5.94 -4.41
CA ALA A 17 26.17 5.53 -5.81
C ALA A 17 25.09 4.42 -5.96
N ARG A 18 23.98 4.56 -5.23
CA ARG A 18 22.81 3.69 -5.31
C ARG A 18 21.68 4.37 -6.07
N GLU A 19 20.79 3.57 -6.65
CA GLU A 19 19.58 4.07 -7.28
C GLU A 19 18.68 4.83 -6.29
N PRO A 20 18.03 5.92 -6.71
CA PRO A 20 17.15 6.67 -5.85
C PRO A 20 15.92 5.84 -5.44
N LEU A 21 15.47 6.03 -4.20
CA LEU A 21 14.19 5.49 -3.75
C LEU A 21 13.06 6.35 -4.32
N LEU A 22 12.30 5.77 -5.24
CA LEU A 22 11.08 6.35 -5.78
C LEU A 22 9.87 5.60 -5.24
N LEU A 23 8.88 6.35 -4.75
CA LEU A 23 7.60 5.81 -4.30
C LEU A 23 6.51 6.32 -5.22
N THR A 24 5.80 5.40 -5.85
CA THR A 24 4.70 5.70 -6.77
C THR A 24 3.40 6.02 -6.03
N ARG A 25 2.43 6.58 -6.73
CA ARG A 25 1.12 6.99 -6.21
C ARG A 25 0.33 5.83 -5.57
N ASP A 26 0.52 4.63 -6.06
CA ASP A 26 -0.10 3.40 -5.54
C ASP A 26 0.65 2.77 -4.35
N GLN A 27 1.86 3.25 -4.04
CA GLN A 27 2.69 2.70 -2.97
C GLN A 27 2.59 3.46 -1.65
N ALA A 28 2.49 4.79 -1.72
CA ALA A 28 2.43 5.63 -0.51
C ALA A 28 1.82 7.00 -0.79
N TYR A 29 1.22 7.61 0.24
CA TYR A 29 0.75 9.00 0.17
C TYR A 29 1.87 10.00 -0.14
N ILE A 30 3.10 9.73 0.30
CA ILE A 30 4.24 10.57 -0.10
C ILE A 30 4.53 10.47 -1.60
N GLY A 31 4.27 9.32 -2.23
CA GLY A 31 4.32 9.14 -3.68
C GLY A 31 3.30 10.04 -4.38
N VAL A 32 2.05 10.07 -3.90
CA VAL A 32 1.01 10.98 -4.41
C VAL A 32 1.47 12.44 -4.31
N MET A 33 2.00 12.84 -3.16
CA MET A 33 2.46 14.21 -2.95
C MET A 33 3.62 14.58 -3.87
N VAL A 34 4.61 13.72 -4.00
CA VAL A 34 5.79 14.00 -4.85
C VAL A 34 5.37 14.10 -6.32
N ASP A 35 4.54 13.16 -6.78
CA ASP A 35 4.04 13.16 -8.13
C ASP A 35 3.21 14.42 -8.44
N ASP A 36 2.25 14.80 -7.58
CA ASP A 36 1.48 16.02 -7.76
C ASP A 36 2.37 17.28 -7.82
N LEU A 37 3.39 17.38 -6.94
CA LEU A 37 4.28 18.54 -6.90
C LEU A 37 5.21 18.63 -8.12
N THR A 38 5.61 17.49 -8.68
CA THR A 38 6.56 17.45 -9.81
C THR A 38 5.88 17.49 -11.17
N THR A 39 4.64 16.98 -11.28
CA THR A 39 3.93 16.88 -12.56
C THR A 39 2.89 17.98 -12.76
N LYS A 40 2.13 18.33 -11.72
CA LYS A 40 1.03 19.30 -11.80
C LYS A 40 1.41 20.69 -11.31
N GLY A 41 2.40 20.75 -10.40
CA GLY A 41 2.69 21.99 -9.67
C GLY A 41 1.59 22.37 -8.67
N THR A 42 1.77 23.46 -7.96
CA THR A 42 0.75 24.05 -7.08
C THR A 42 0.94 25.56 -6.98
N ASP A 43 -0.15 26.32 -7.10
CA ASP A 43 -0.14 27.78 -6.93
C ASP A 43 -0.31 28.19 -5.47
N GLU A 44 -0.69 27.24 -4.60
CA GLU A 44 -0.90 27.42 -3.16
C GLU A 44 -0.17 26.33 -2.36
N PRO A 45 0.01 26.48 -1.03
CA PRO A 45 0.61 25.45 -0.20
C PRO A 45 -0.09 24.10 -0.35
N TYR A 46 0.68 23.06 -0.69
CA TYR A 46 0.13 21.72 -0.91
C TYR A 46 -0.46 21.15 0.39
N ARG A 47 -1.70 20.71 0.32
CA ARG A 47 -2.40 20.01 1.40
C ARG A 47 -2.57 18.54 1.04
N MET A 48 -2.05 17.64 1.90
CA MET A 48 -2.27 16.22 1.75
C MET A 48 -3.69 15.86 2.19
N MET A 49 -4.55 15.57 1.22
CA MET A 49 -5.93 15.14 1.44
C MET A 49 -6.14 13.74 0.85
N THR A 50 -6.98 12.93 1.49
CA THR A 50 -7.31 11.59 0.98
C THR A 50 -7.98 11.61 -0.39
N SER A 51 -8.65 12.72 -0.75
CA SER A 51 -9.25 12.92 -2.07
C SER A 51 -8.22 13.03 -3.21
N ARG A 52 -6.95 13.31 -2.89
CA ARG A 52 -5.87 13.34 -3.88
C ARG A 52 -5.32 11.97 -4.23
N ALA A 53 -5.60 10.97 -3.38
CA ALA A 53 -5.14 9.59 -3.59
C ALA A 53 -6.27 8.77 -4.22
N GLU A 54 -6.10 8.40 -5.47
CA GLU A 54 -7.01 7.54 -6.21
C GLU A 54 -7.13 6.14 -5.59
N HIS A 55 -6.04 5.64 -4.99
CA HIS A 55 -5.95 4.30 -4.39
C HIS A 55 -6.08 4.31 -2.85
N ARG A 56 -6.97 5.16 -2.31
CA ARG A 56 -7.12 5.37 -0.86
C ARG A 56 -7.57 4.13 -0.07
N LEU A 57 -8.29 3.20 -0.70
CA LEU A 57 -8.69 1.94 -0.06
C LEU A 57 -7.51 0.96 0.06
N TYR A 58 -6.51 1.11 -0.80
CA TYR A 58 -5.27 0.35 -0.76
C TYR A 58 -4.23 0.98 0.16
N LEU A 59 -4.12 2.33 0.16
CA LEU A 59 -3.16 3.11 0.93
C LEU A 59 -3.68 3.41 2.34
N ARG A 60 -3.85 2.39 3.17
CA ARG A 60 -4.33 2.58 4.55
C ARG A 60 -3.18 2.64 5.55
N GLN A 61 -3.45 3.24 6.72
CA GLN A 61 -2.49 3.29 7.83
C GLN A 61 -2.23 1.90 8.41
N ASP A 62 -3.29 1.10 8.54
CA ASP A 62 -3.27 -0.24 9.13
C ASP A 62 -2.43 -1.26 8.36
N ASN A 63 -2.19 -1.04 7.05
CA ASN A 63 -1.37 -1.90 6.20
C ASN A 63 -0.06 -1.25 5.72
N ALA A 64 0.29 -0.07 6.23
CA ALA A 64 1.49 0.64 5.79
C ALA A 64 2.78 -0.15 6.07
N ASP A 65 2.81 -0.90 7.15
CA ASP A 65 3.91 -1.81 7.49
C ASP A 65 4.07 -2.91 6.45
N LEU A 66 2.99 -3.56 6.02
CA LEU A 66 3.00 -4.61 5.01
C LEU A 66 3.47 -4.10 3.63
N ARG A 67 3.20 -2.82 3.30
CA ARG A 67 3.58 -2.21 2.01
C ARG A 67 5.01 -1.68 1.98
N LEU A 68 5.52 -1.15 3.10
CA LEU A 68 6.72 -0.32 3.11
C LEU A 68 7.89 -0.92 3.91
N THR A 69 7.65 -1.82 4.89
CA THR A 69 8.72 -2.29 5.78
C THR A 69 9.81 -3.04 5.03
N ALA A 70 9.47 -3.93 4.11
CA ALA A 70 10.46 -4.67 3.33
C ALA A 70 11.38 -3.75 2.51
N ARG A 71 10.81 -2.69 1.91
CA ARG A 71 11.60 -1.68 1.19
C ARG A 71 12.53 -0.90 2.13
N ALA A 72 11.99 -0.48 3.28
CA ALA A 72 12.76 0.24 4.29
C ALA A 72 13.90 -0.62 4.86
N HIS A 73 13.66 -1.92 5.04
CA HIS A 73 14.67 -2.87 5.48
C HIS A 73 15.77 -3.07 4.43
N ALA A 74 15.41 -3.23 3.16
CA ALA A 74 16.36 -3.42 2.06
C ALA A 74 17.36 -2.25 1.91
N ILE A 75 16.96 -1.02 2.29
CA ILE A 75 17.84 0.15 2.28
C ILE A 75 18.51 0.44 3.65
N GLY A 76 18.31 -0.43 4.64
CA GLY A 76 18.91 -0.30 5.98
C GLY A 76 18.19 0.68 6.91
N LEU A 77 16.98 1.14 6.57
CA LEU A 77 16.20 2.09 7.37
C LEU A 77 15.33 1.42 8.43
N ALA A 78 14.87 0.21 8.19
CA ALA A 78 14.12 -0.59 9.16
C ALA A 78 14.99 -1.72 9.73
N SER A 79 14.86 -1.97 11.04
CA SER A 79 15.60 -3.04 11.72
C SER A 79 15.05 -4.43 11.38
N ASP A 80 15.89 -5.47 11.60
CA ASP A 80 15.48 -6.87 11.48
C ASP A 80 14.30 -7.23 12.38
N GLU A 81 14.22 -6.61 13.57
CA GLU A 81 13.08 -6.80 14.46
C GLU A 81 11.79 -6.28 13.84
N ARG A 82 11.84 -5.10 13.21
CA ARG A 82 10.68 -4.53 12.51
C ARG A 82 10.27 -5.38 11.32
N MET A 83 11.24 -5.91 10.59
CA MET A 83 10.99 -6.84 9.47
C MET A 83 10.30 -8.11 9.97
N ARG A 84 10.82 -8.76 11.01
CA ARG A 84 10.21 -9.96 11.61
C ARG A 84 8.78 -9.73 12.11
N ARG A 85 8.51 -8.58 12.74
CA ARG A 85 7.14 -8.23 13.19
C ARG A 85 6.17 -8.10 12.02
N MET A 86 6.61 -7.53 10.91
CA MET A 86 5.79 -7.42 9.70
C MET A 86 5.55 -8.79 9.07
N GLU A 87 6.57 -9.62 8.95
CA GLU A 87 6.46 -10.98 8.43
C GLU A 87 5.51 -11.83 9.27
N GLU A 88 5.61 -11.74 10.60
CA GLU A 88 4.72 -12.44 11.52
C GLU A 88 3.27 -11.98 11.37
N LYS A 89 3.03 -10.67 11.24
CA LYS A 89 1.70 -10.13 10.95
C LYS A 89 1.16 -10.66 9.61
N ALA A 90 1.99 -10.67 8.57
CA ALA A 90 1.60 -11.20 7.26
C ALA A 90 1.25 -12.68 7.34
N ARG A 91 2.10 -13.50 7.98
CA ARG A 91 1.89 -14.93 8.17
C ARG A 91 0.57 -15.22 8.90
N GLN A 92 0.35 -14.55 10.03
CA GLN A 92 -0.89 -14.72 10.81
C GLN A 92 -2.13 -14.28 9.99
N THR A 93 -2.03 -13.23 9.21
CA THR A 93 -3.12 -12.78 8.34
C THR A 93 -3.50 -13.86 7.33
N GLU A 94 -2.51 -14.46 6.66
CA GLU A 94 -2.73 -15.54 5.69
C GLU A 94 -3.31 -16.80 6.34
N GLU A 95 -2.85 -17.17 7.54
CA GLU A 95 -3.40 -18.31 8.30
C GLU A 95 -4.88 -18.10 8.63
N ILE A 96 -5.24 -16.88 9.07
CA ILE A 96 -6.64 -16.54 9.36
C ILE A 96 -7.48 -16.63 8.07
N LEU A 97 -7.00 -16.07 6.97
CA LEU A 97 -7.71 -16.10 5.68
C LEU A 97 -7.89 -17.53 5.17
N ALA A 98 -6.87 -18.37 5.28
CA ALA A 98 -6.95 -19.78 4.91
C ALA A 98 -8.01 -20.50 5.75
N TYR A 99 -7.96 -20.35 7.07
CA TYR A 99 -8.95 -20.93 7.98
C TYR A 99 -10.38 -20.51 7.64
N LEU A 100 -10.62 -19.21 7.40
CA LEU A 100 -11.94 -18.70 7.06
C LEU A 100 -12.47 -19.29 5.74
N ARG A 101 -11.61 -19.43 4.72
CA ARG A 101 -11.97 -20.04 3.43
C ARG A 101 -12.28 -21.54 3.57
N ASP A 102 -11.42 -22.29 4.24
CA ASP A 102 -11.54 -23.73 4.43
C ASP A 102 -12.82 -24.10 5.20
N THR A 103 -13.20 -23.24 6.14
CA THR A 103 -14.42 -23.42 6.95
C THR A 103 -15.65 -22.72 6.36
N ARG A 104 -15.54 -22.04 5.22
CA ARG A 104 -16.57 -21.20 4.58
C ARG A 104 -17.12 -20.07 5.47
N ARG A 105 -16.34 -19.66 6.48
CA ARG A 105 -16.71 -18.57 7.39
C ARG A 105 -16.44 -17.19 6.81
N ASP A 106 -15.67 -17.10 5.73
CA ASP A 106 -15.48 -15.87 4.96
C ASP A 106 -16.82 -15.30 4.46
N ALA A 107 -17.75 -16.15 4.03
CA ALA A 107 -19.10 -15.73 3.62
C ALA A 107 -19.88 -15.10 4.78
N LEU A 108 -19.75 -15.63 6.00
CA LEU A 108 -20.38 -15.06 7.19
C LEU A 108 -19.73 -13.72 7.57
N LEU A 109 -18.39 -13.60 7.46
CA LEU A 109 -17.66 -12.38 7.81
C LEU A 109 -17.99 -11.19 6.87
N ARG A 110 -18.46 -11.45 5.66
CA ARG A 110 -18.89 -10.38 4.74
C ARG A 110 -20.10 -9.59 5.22
N HIS A 111 -20.89 -10.14 6.13
CA HIS A 111 -21.99 -9.40 6.77
C HIS A 111 -21.43 -8.35 7.75
N PRO A 112 -21.89 -7.08 7.68
CA PRO A 112 -21.32 -5.98 8.47
C PRO A 112 -21.35 -6.21 9.99
N GLU A 113 -22.40 -6.87 10.50
CA GLU A 113 -22.59 -7.17 11.91
C GLU A 113 -21.68 -8.26 12.47
N ASN A 114 -21.07 -9.07 11.61
CA ASN A 114 -20.19 -10.15 12.04
C ASN A 114 -18.77 -9.62 12.26
N ASN A 115 -18.19 -10.05 13.39
CA ASN A 115 -16.82 -9.73 13.77
C ASN A 115 -15.94 -10.97 13.59
N ILE A 116 -14.70 -10.77 13.17
CA ILE A 116 -13.74 -11.85 12.95
C ILE A 116 -13.47 -12.67 14.22
N ASP A 117 -13.46 -12.02 15.39
CA ASP A 117 -13.17 -12.69 16.67
C ASP A 117 -14.23 -13.74 17.03
N ALA A 118 -15.48 -13.53 16.61
CA ALA A 118 -16.56 -14.49 16.81
C ALA A 118 -16.48 -15.72 15.86
N LEU A 119 -15.71 -15.60 14.80
CA LEU A 119 -15.58 -16.64 13.76
C LEU A 119 -14.30 -17.46 13.88
N LEU A 120 -13.32 -16.99 14.66
CA LEU A 120 -12.09 -17.74 14.95
C LEU A 120 -12.26 -18.67 16.14
N PRO A 121 -11.63 -19.86 16.15
CA PRO A 121 -11.72 -20.80 17.27
C PRO A 121 -11.01 -20.27 18.52
N ASP A 122 -9.89 -19.58 18.34
CA ASP A 122 -9.13 -18.91 19.39
C ASP A 122 -8.53 -17.61 18.83
N PRO A 123 -9.25 -16.50 18.93
CA PRO A 123 -8.74 -15.22 18.42
C PRO A 123 -7.52 -14.69 19.18
N ALA A 124 -7.30 -15.14 20.44
CA ALA A 124 -6.20 -14.64 21.27
C ALA A 124 -4.82 -15.09 20.77
N GLN A 125 -4.74 -16.17 20.00
CA GLN A 125 -3.48 -16.64 19.41
C GLN A 125 -2.95 -15.73 18.30
N TYR A 126 -3.79 -14.85 17.76
CA TYR A 126 -3.41 -13.94 16.65
C TYR A 126 -3.30 -12.50 17.13
N ALA A 127 -2.29 -11.80 16.63
CA ALA A 127 -2.12 -10.38 16.91
C ALA A 127 -3.34 -9.56 16.42
N PRO A 128 -3.77 -8.53 17.17
CA PRO A 128 -4.92 -7.70 16.78
C PRO A 128 -4.80 -7.12 15.37
N GLY A 129 -3.57 -6.69 14.98
CA GLY A 129 -3.31 -6.16 13.64
C GLY A 129 -3.46 -7.18 12.51
N ALA A 130 -3.17 -8.48 12.76
CA ALA A 130 -3.38 -9.55 11.78
C ALA A 130 -4.87 -9.85 11.60
N ARG A 131 -5.62 -9.94 12.70
CA ARG A 131 -7.08 -10.12 12.68
C ARG A 131 -7.79 -8.98 11.93
N GLN A 132 -7.41 -7.74 12.25
CA GLN A 132 -7.95 -6.57 11.55
C GLN A 132 -7.65 -6.61 10.03
N GLN A 133 -6.42 -6.99 9.63
CA GLN A 133 -6.08 -7.12 8.21
C GLN A 133 -6.92 -8.19 7.51
N ALA A 134 -7.08 -9.36 8.13
CA ALA A 134 -7.90 -10.44 7.58
C ALA A 134 -9.37 -10.01 7.43
N GLU A 135 -9.94 -9.36 8.46
CA GLU A 135 -11.32 -8.85 8.40
C GLU A 135 -11.51 -7.84 7.27
N ILE A 136 -10.60 -6.87 7.13
CA ILE A 136 -10.67 -5.88 6.07
C ILE A 136 -10.53 -6.55 4.70
N GLN A 137 -9.62 -7.49 4.52
CA GLN A 137 -9.44 -8.19 3.24
C GLN A 137 -10.71 -8.93 2.82
N VAL A 138 -11.41 -9.61 3.75
CA VAL A 138 -12.65 -10.32 3.44
C VAL A 138 -13.80 -9.35 3.15
N LYS A 139 -14.02 -8.36 4.02
CA LYS A 139 -15.13 -7.40 3.87
C LYS A 139 -15.01 -6.50 2.65
N TYR A 140 -13.79 -6.14 2.27
CA TYR A 140 -13.52 -5.23 1.14
C TYR A 140 -12.95 -5.94 -0.09
N GLU A 141 -12.98 -7.27 -0.15
CA GLU A 141 -12.37 -8.07 -1.22
C GLU A 141 -12.69 -7.55 -2.63
N GLY A 142 -13.97 -7.35 -2.94
CA GLY A 142 -14.37 -6.90 -4.27
C GLY A 142 -13.89 -5.49 -4.63
N TYR A 143 -13.78 -4.60 -3.63
CA TYR A 143 -13.23 -3.25 -3.83
C TYR A 143 -11.72 -3.28 -4.02
N LEU A 144 -11.02 -4.07 -3.21
CA LEU A 144 -9.56 -4.23 -3.29
C LEU A 144 -9.15 -4.85 -4.63
N GLN A 145 -9.88 -5.84 -5.12
CA GLN A 145 -9.63 -6.44 -6.43
C GLN A 145 -9.81 -5.44 -7.59
N LYS A 146 -10.87 -4.62 -7.55
CA LYS A 146 -11.09 -3.56 -8.55
C LYS A 146 -9.96 -2.52 -8.51
N GLU A 147 -9.56 -2.12 -7.33
CA GLU A 147 -8.49 -1.14 -7.16
C GLU A 147 -7.15 -1.69 -7.63
N GLN A 148 -6.84 -2.95 -7.32
CA GLN A 148 -5.65 -3.62 -7.82
C GLN A 148 -5.62 -3.72 -9.35
N ALA A 149 -6.74 -4.06 -9.97
CA ALA A 149 -6.86 -4.08 -11.42
C ALA A 149 -6.64 -2.67 -12.02
N ALA A 150 -7.15 -1.61 -11.38
CA ALA A 150 -6.93 -0.24 -11.80
C ALA A 150 -5.45 0.17 -11.68
N ILE A 151 -4.76 -0.21 -10.60
CA ILE A 151 -3.31 0.02 -10.41
C ILE A 151 -2.51 -0.65 -11.54
N LEU A 152 -2.78 -1.92 -11.81
CA LEU A 152 -2.08 -2.66 -12.87
C LEU A 152 -2.30 -2.02 -14.25
N LYS A 153 -3.54 -1.60 -14.53
CA LYS A 153 -3.86 -0.90 -15.78
C LYS A 153 -3.13 0.44 -15.88
N ALA A 154 -3.08 1.23 -14.80
CA ALA A 154 -2.38 2.52 -14.78
C ALA A 154 -0.89 2.33 -15.05
N ARG A 155 -0.22 1.38 -14.38
CA ARG A 155 1.18 1.05 -14.61
C ARG A 155 1.47 0.66 -16.04
N ALA A 156 0.63 -0.20 -16.63
CA ALA A 156 0.78 -0.61 -18.02
C ALA A 156 0.60 0.56 -19.00
N MET A 157 -0.18 1.57 -18.64
CA MET A 157 -0.32 2.80 -19.44
C MET A 157 0.87 3.74 -19.29
N GLU A 158 1.45 3.86 -18.09
CA GLU A 158 2.66 4.66 -17.85
C GLU A 158 3.89 4.13 -18.62
N GLU A 159 3.98 2.81 -18.79
CA GLU A 159 5.06 2.16 -19.56
C GLU A 159 4.86 2.27 -21.08
N LYS A 160 3.68 2.73 -21.53
CA LYS A 160 3.38 2.83 -22.96
C LYS A 160 4.11 4.00 -23.60
N LEU A 161 5.03 3.71 -24.50
CA LEU A 161 5.69 4.73 -25.29
C LEU A 161 4.71 5.45 -26.22
N LEU A 162 4.72 6.77 -26.15
CA LEU A 162 3.97 7.60 -27.10
C LEU A 162 4.74 7.68 -28.42
N PRO A 163 4.06 7.61 -29.58
CA PRO A 163 4.71 7.79 -30.88
C PRO A 163 5.36 9.19 -30.96
N ALA A 164 6.61 9.26 -31.42
CA ALA A 164 7.33 10.52 -31.52
C ALA A 164 6.75 11.48 -32.58
N ASP A 165 6.01 10.91 -33.54
CA ASP A 165 5.39 11.59 -34.67
C ASP A 165 3.89 11.86 -34.47
N ALA A 166 3.35 11.59 -33.28
CA ALA A 166 1.94 11.88 -33.01
C ALA A 166 1.69 13.42 -33.02
N PRO A 167 0.61 13.88 -33.66
CA PRO A 167 0.28 15.32 -33.75
C PRO A 167 -0.33 15.83 -32.45
N TYR A 168 0.45 15.89 -31.38
CA TYR A 168 -0.01 16.27 -30.02
C TYR A 168 -0.58 17.69 -29.95
N MET A 169 -0.27 18.54 -30.94
CA MET A 169 -0.77 19.92 -30.99
C MET A 169 -2.18 20.00 -31.58
N ASP A 170 -2.70 18.92 -32.15
CA ASP A 170 -4.03 18.85 -32.79
C ASP A 170 -5.08 18.15 -31.90
N ILE A 171 -4.70 17.81 -30.65
CA ILE A 171 -5.55 17.20 -29.63
C ILE A 171 -5.90 18.28 -28.61
#